data_439a92f11fc6f4621260c644870a470f
#
_entry.id   439a92f11fc6f4621260c644870a470f
#
_cell.length_a   1.000
_cell.length_b   1.000
_cell.length_c   1.000
_cell.angle_alpha   90.00
_cell.angle_beta   90.00
_cell.angle_gamma   90.00
#
_symmetry.space_group_name_H-M   'P 1'
#
loop_
_entity.id
_entity.type
_entity.pdbx_description
1 polymer ?
#
loop_
_entity_poly.entity_id
_entity_poly.type
_entity_poly.pdbx_seq_one_letter_code
_entity_poly.pdbx_strand_id
1 'polypeptide(L)'
;MSGINLTQKIINQFSAHGEEDYPHECCGFILGSFKGDESFSLEYLPAANTKEENRERRFLIDPMAYQKAEDEADARDLSVISIVHSHPDHPDKPSDFDRDHALPGFSYIIISVQNGKAVSYRSWQLNGDRKFFIEENIKIIKEESINVK
;
A
#
# COMPACT_ATOMS: atom_id res chain seq x y z
N MET A 1 -14.49 11.20 -8.92
CA MET A 1 -13.90 9.87 -8.95
C MET A 1 -12.86 9.72 -7.88
N SER A 2 -12.91 8.62 -7.16
CA SER A 2 -11.93 8.37 -6.14
C SER A 2 -10.56 8.08 -6.77
N GLY A 3 -9.52 8.37 -6.03
CA GLY A 3 -8.16 8.13 -6.50
C GLY A 3 -7.16 8.38 -5.40
N ILE A 4 -5.95 7.87 -5.63
CA ILE A 4 -4.83 8.09 -4.71
C ILE A 4 -3.76 8.89 -5.46
N ASN A 5 -3.27 9.92 -4.79
CA ASN A 5 -2.24 10.80 -5.34
C ASN A 5 -0.91 10.45 -4.66
N LEU A 6 0.04 9.98 -5.46
CA LEU A 6 1.33 9.50 -4.96
C LEU A 6 2.44 10.41 -5.47
N THR A 7 3.42 10.69 -4.59
CA THR A 7 4.64 11.36 -5.05
C THR A 7 5.60 10.31 -5.62
N GLN A 8 6.47 10.74 -6.51
CA GLN A 8 7.47 9.84 -7.07
C GLN A 8 8.39 9.30 -5.99
N LYS A 9 8.66 10.12 -4.96
CA LYS A 9 9.48 9.69 -3.84
C LYS A 9 8.88 8.46 -3.15
N ILE A 10 7.58 8.47 -2.89
CA ILE A 10 6.91 7.35 -2.22
C ILE A 10 6.87 6.13 -3.13
N ILE A 11 6.61 6.32 -4.43
CA ILE A 11 6.65 5.22 -5.39
C ILE A 11 8.04 4.58 -5.39
N ASN A 12 9.08 5.38 -5.39
CA ASN A 12 10.45 4.86 -5.35
C ASN A 12 10.72 4.10 -4.06
N GLN A 13 10.20 4.59 -2.94
CA GLN A 13 10.41 3.96 -1.64
C GLN A 13 9.75 2.58 -1.57
N PHE A 14 8.48 2.47 -1.96
CA PHE A 14 7.83 1.16 -1.87
C PHE A 14 8.36 0.20 -2.93
N SER A 15 8.76 0.70 -4.09
CA SER A 15 9.35 -0.15 -5.12
C SER A 15 10.68 -0.73 -4.65
N ALA A 16 11.52 0.10 -4.03
CA ALA A 16 12.79 -0.35 -3.47
C ALA A 16 12.58 -1.38 -2.36
N HIS A 17 11.58 -1.16 -1.51
CA HIS A 17 11.25 -2.08 -0.43
C HIS A 17 10.84 -3.44 -0.98
N GLY A 18 10.00 -3.45 -2.03
CA GLY A 18 9.62 -4.70 -2.68
C GLY A 18 10.79 -5.45 -3.26
N GLU A 19 11.74 -4.72 -3.85
CA GLU A 19 12.94 -5.35 -4.42
C GLU A 19 13.86 -5.89 -3.34
N GLU A 20 13.99 -5.16 -2.24
CA GLU A 20 14.85 -5.58 -1.13
C GLU A 20 14.35 -6.86 -0.46
N ASP A 21 13.05 -7.00 -0.31
CA ASP A 21 12.49 -8.16 0.38
C ASP A 21 12.33 -9.37 -0.52
N TYR A 22 12.43 -9.19 -1.84
CA TYR A 22 12.33 -10.30 -2.78
C TYR A 22 13.28 -11.42 -2.37
N PRO A 23 12.91 -12.69 -2.36
CA PRO A 23 11.66 -13.28 -2.89
C PRO A 23 10.49 -13.32 -1.90
N HIS A 24 10.58 -12.61 -0.79
CA HIS A 24 9.49 -12.53 0.18
C HIS A 24 8.61 -11.33 -0.15
N GLU A 25 7.37 -11.39 0.32
CA GLU A 25 6.44 -10.26 0.16
C GLU A 25 6.82 -9.16 1.13
N CYS A 26 6.86 -7.93 0.65
CA CYS A 26 7.02 -6.79 1.53
C CYS A 26 5.66 -6.25 1.94
N CYS A 27 5.62 -5.50 3.03
CA CYS A 27 4.42 -4.86 3.52
C CYS A 27 4.80 -3.48 4.05
N GLY A 28 3.92 -2.50 3.84
CA GLY A 28 4.13 -1.17 4.37
C GLY A 28 2.84 -0.38 4.39
N PHE A 29 2.94 0.84 4.91
CA PHE A 29 1.79 1.74 5.05
C PHE A 29 2.14 3.09 4.44
N ILE A 30 1.14 3.75 3.86
CA ILE A 30 1.31 5.13 3.43
C ILE A 30 0.47 6.00 4.35
N LEU A 31 1.10 7.00 4.94
CA LEU A 31 0.42 8.02 5.72
C LEU A 31 0.15 9.21 4.83
N GLY A 32 -0.99 9.84 5.05
CA GLY A 32 -1.36 10.98 4.25
C GLY A 32 -2.66 11.59 4.72
N SER A 33 -3.37 12.24 3.81
CA SER A 33 -4.61 12.91 4.13
C SER A 33 -5.67 12.60 3.08
N PHE A 34 -6.93 12.76 3.48
CA PHE A 34 -8.07 12.65 2.58
C PHE A 34 -8.60 14.03 2.26
N LYS A 35 -9.02 14.22 1.01
CA LYS A 35 -9.68 15.45 0.59
C LYS A 35 -10.78 15.04 -0.38
N GLY A 36 -12.03 15.08 0.11
CA GLY A 36 -13.14 14.54 -0.65
C GLY A 36 -12.98 13.04 -0.81
N ASP A 37 -13.09 12.56 -2.03
CA ASP A 37 -12.92 11.13 -2.32
C ASP A 37 -11.51 10.79 -2.80
N GLU A 38 -10.56 11.71 -2.63
CA GLU A 38 -9.17 11.47 -3.00
C GLU A 38 -8.30 11.42 -1.76
N SER A 39 -7.19 10.67 -1.86
CA SER A 39 -6.19 10.64 -0.81
C SER A 39 -4.85 11.13 -1.38
N PHE A 40 -4.02 11.66 -0.49
CA PHE A 40 -2.74 12.28 -0.84
C PHE A 40 -1.66 11.72 0.05
N SER A 41 -0.65 11.09 -0.55
CA SER A 41 0.43 10.45 0.18
C SER A 41 1.41 11.46 0.74
N LEU A 42 1.93 11.21 1.93
CA LEU A 42 2.95 12.05 2.56
C LEU A 42 4.16 11.26 3.00
N GLU A 43 3.97 10.06 3.52
CA GLU A 43 5.09 9.27 4.01
C GLU A 43 4.83 7.78 3.84
N TYR A 44 5.88 7.02 3.49
CA TYR A 44 5.82 5.56 3.42
C TYR A 44 6.53 4.98 4.64
N LEU A 45 5.84 4.08 5.35
CA LEU A 45 6.38 3.38 6.50
C LEU A 45 6.51 1.90 6.16
N PRO A 46 7.73 1.39 5.98
CA PRO A 46 7.90 -0.04 5.76
C PRO A 46 7.58 -0.82 7.04
N ALA A 47 7.03 -2.01 6.87
CA ALA A 47 6.74 -2.90 7.99
C ALA A 47 7.35 -4.26 7.69
N ALA A 48 7.56 -5.04 8.75
CA ALA A 48 8.05 -6.40 8.58
C ALA A 48 6.87 -7.31 8.25
N ASN A 49 7.09 -8.26 7.35
CA ASN A 49 6.10 -9.30 7.07
C ASN A 49 6.30 -10.40 8.10
N THR A 50 5.32 -10.60 8.98
CA THR A 50 5.43 -11.53 10.09
C THR A 50 4.92 -12.91 9.81
N LYS A 51 4.38 -13.16 8.63
CA LYS A 51 3.88 -14.48 8.24
C LYS A 51 5.04 -15.33 7.76
N GLU A 52 5.70 -16.02 8.66
CA GLU A 52 6.91 -16.77 8.34
C GLU A 52 6.69 -17.89 7.33
N GLU A 53 5.58 -18.64 7.50
CA GLU A 53 5.22 -19.69 6.54
C GLU A 53 4.60 -19.04 5.34
N ASN A 54 5.08 -19.18 4.18
CA ASN A 54 4.54 -18.58 2.95
C ASN A 54 4.86 -17.10 2.80
N ARG A 55 5.94 -16.63 3.39
CA ARG A 55 6.36 -15.22 3.24
C ARG A 55 6.56 -14.82 1.78
N GLU A 56 6.82 -15.78 0.91
CA GLU A 56 7.01 -15.51 -0.51
C GLU A 56 5.70 -15.34 -1.26
N ARG A 57 4.59 -15.81 -0.67
CA ARG A 57 3.31 -15.83 -1.38
C ARG A 57 2.20 -15.10 -0.67
N ARG A 58 2.34 -14.88 0.62
CA ARG A 58 1.28 -14.29 1.43
C ARG A 58 1.89 -13.35 2.43
N PHE A 59 1.17 -12.28 2.68
CA PHE A 59 1.52 -11.43 3.80
C PHE A 59 0.33 -11.34 4.74
N LEU A 60 0.62 -11.03 5.98
CA LEU A 60 -0.41 -10.77 6.97
C LEU A 60 0.06 -9.62 7.80
N ILE A 61 -0.77 -8.58 7.89
CA ILE A 61 -0.41 -7.39 8.65
C ILE A 61 -0.35 -7.74 10.13
N ASP A 62 0.80 -7.48 10.75
CA ASP A 62 0.93 -7.60 12.18
C ASP A 62 0.06 -6.52 12.83
N PRO A 63 -0.90 -6.89 13.71
CA PRO A 63 -1.74 -5.88 14.35
C PRO A 63 -0.95 -4.82 15.09
N MET A 64 0.20 -5.17 15.66
CA MET A 64 1.04 -4.19 16.35
C MET A 64 1.69 -3.22 15.37
N ALA A 65 2.10 -3.71 14.20
CA ALA A 65 2.66 -2.84 13.16
C ALA A 65 1.61 -1.85 12.66
N TYR A 66 0.38 -2.33 12.47
CA TYR A 66 -0.72 -1.46 12.05
C TYR A 66 -1.02 -0.42 13.12
N GLN A 67 -1.09 -0.83 14.39
CA GLN A 67 -1.34 0.11 15.49
C GLN A 67 -0.25 1.17 15.57
N LYS A 68 1.00 0.77 15.36
CA LYS A 68 2.12 1.70 15.37
C LYS A 68 2.00 2.72 14.24
N ALA A 69 1.56 2.27 13.05
CA ALA A 69 1.35 3.18 11.93
C ALA A 69 0.21 4.16 12.24
N GLU A 70 -0.87 3.70 12.87
CA GLU A 70 -1.98 4.55 13.28
C GLU A 70 -1.53 5.58 14.30
N ASP A 71 -0.73 5.16 15.27
CA ASP A 71 -0.22 6.08 16.30
C ASP A 71 0.69 7.14 15.68
N GLU A 72 1.52 6.74 14.74
CA GLU A 72 2.39 7.67 14.04
C GLU A 72 1.57 8.68 13.24
N ALA A 73 0.54 8.22 12.56
CA ALA A 73 -0.34 9.09 11.80
C ALA A 73 -1.04 10.09 12.72
N ASP A 74 -1.60 9.59 13.83
CA ASP A 74 -2.32 10.45 14.79
C ASP A 74 -1.40 11.52 15.35
N ALA A 75 -0.16 11.18 15.69
CA ALA A 75 0.79 12.13 16.25
C ALA A 75 1.12 13.25 15.26
N ARG A 76 0.93 13.02 13.96
CA ARG A 76 1.23 13.99 12.90
C ARG A 76 -0.01 14.56 12.25
N ASP A 77 -1.18 14.29 12.82
CA ASP A 77 -2.47 14.72 12.28
C ASP A 77 -2.69 14.21 10.85
N LEU A 78 -2.31 12.97 10.62
CA LEU A 78 -2.45 12.29 9.34
C LEU A 78 -3.31 11.05 9.52
N SER A 79 -3.55 10.33 8.42
CA SER A 79 -4.27 9.07 8.42
C SER A 79 -3.45 8.00 7.72
N VAL A 80 -3.68 6.73 8.05
CA VAL A 80 -3.19 5.64 7.24
C VAL A 80 -4.11 5.54 6.03
N ILE A 81 -3.62 5.92 4.86
CA ILE A 81 -4.46 5.96 3.66
C ILE A 81 -4.29 4.73 2.80
N SER A 82 -3.17 4.01 2.92
CA SER A 82 -2.90 2.88 2.05
C SER A 82 -2.10 1.81 2.77
N ILE A 83 -2.36 0.58 2.39
CA ILE A 83 -1.60 -0.59 2.78
C ILE A 83 -0.94 -1.11 1.51
N VAL A 84 0.38 -1.29 1.56
CA VAL A 84 1.17 -1.65 0.39
C VAL A 84 1.76 -3.04 0.60
N HIS A 85 1.70 -3.90 -0.41
CA HIS A 85 2.44 -5.15 -0.35
C HIS A 85 2.90 -5.55 -1.76
N SER A 86 3.86 -6.45 -1.83
CA SER A 86 4.39 -6.91 -3.10
C SER A 86 3.93 -8.33 -3.39
N HIS A 87 3.88 -8.65 -4.69
CA HIS A 87 3.63 -10.01 -5.18
C HIS A 87 4.89 -10.48 -5.91
N PRO A 88 5.76 -11.25 -5.25
CA PRO A 88 6.96 -11.74 -5.92
C PRO A 88 6.59 -12.70 -7.04
N ASP A 89 7.03 -12.37 -8.26
CA ASP A 89 6.84 -13.15 -9.49
C ASP A 89 5.37 -13.40 -9.84
N HIS A 90 4.48 -12.53 -9.37
CA HIS A 90 3.05 -12.58 -9.69
C HIS A 90 2.55 -11.19 -10.08
N PRO A 91 1.40 -11.11 -10.79
CA PRO A 91 0.85 -9.82 -11.20
C PRO A 91 0.43 -8.95 -10.01
N ASP A 92 0.26 -7.66 -10.29
CA ASP A 92 -0.15 -6.67 -9.31
C ASP A 92 -1.67 -6.63 -9.09
N LYS A 93 -2.28 -7.79 -9.02
CA LYS A 93 -3.73 -7.96 -8.81
C LYS A 93 -3.97 -8.66 -7.49
N PRO A 94 -5.08 -8.33 -6.80
CA PRO A 94 -5.38 -8.99 -5.52
C PRO A 94 -5.61 -10.48 -5.70
N SER A 95 -5.13 -11.25 -4.75
CA SER A 95 -5.40 -12.68 -4.66
C SER A 95 -6.66 -12.89 -3.82
N ASP A 96 -7.15 -14.14 -3.78
CA ASP A 96 -8.26 -14.48 -2.90
C ASP A 96 -7.86 -14.27 -1.43
N PHE A 97 -6.62 -14.59 -1.10
CA PHE A 97 -6.11 -14.35 0.25
C PHE A 97 -6.15 -12.87 0.59
N ASP A 98 -5.73 -12.01 -0.34
CA ASP A 98 -5.77 -10.55 -0.13
C ASP A 98 -7.20 -10.09 0.13
N ARG A 99 -8.15 -10.57 -0.67
CA ARG A 99 -9.56 -10.19 -0.52
C ARG A 99 -10.10 -10.62 0.83
N ASP A 100 -9.78 -11.85 1.25
CA ASP A 100 -10.33 -12.39 2.49
C ASP A 100 -9.80 -11.69 3.73
N HIS A 101 -8.64 -11.06 3.61
CA HIS A 101 -7.98 -10.41 4.76
C HIS A 101 -7.99 -8.89 4.65
N ALA A 102 -8.62 -8.33 3.62
CA ALA A 102 -8.65 -6.88 3.41
C ALA A 102 -9.67 -6.21 4.32
N LEU A 103 -9.39 -4.94 4.61
CA LEU A 103 -10.28 -4.09 5.37
C LEU A 103 -10.80 -2.98 4.44
N PRO A 104 -12.07 -2.59 4.58
CA PRO A 104 -12.58 -1.48 3.76
C PRO A 104 -11.97 -0.16 4.22
N GLY A 105 -11.96 0.81 3.32
CA GLY A 105 -11.53 2.16 3.65
C GLY A 105 -10.09 2.47 3.34
N PHE A 106 -9.31 1.50 2.89
CA PHE A 106 -7.91 1.69 2.51
C PHE A 106 -7.72 1.51 1.02
N SER A 107 -6.70 2.19 0.48
CA SER A 107 -6.18 1.86 -0.83
C SER A 107 -5.18 0.73 -0.65
N TYR A 108 -5.34 -0.36 -1.40
CA TYR A 108 -4.40 -1.47 -1.37
C TYR A 108 -3.52 -1.38 -2.59
N ILE A 109 -2.25 -1.05 -2.39
CA ILE A 109 -1.28 -0.97 -3.49
C ILE A 109 -0.52 -2.28 -3.54
N ILE A 110 -0.55 -2.91 -4.70
CA ILE A 110 0.12 -4.18 -4.94
C ILE A 110 1.22 -3.95 -5.96
N ILE A 111 2.44 -4.36 -5.63
CA ILE A 111 3.61 -4.19 -6.47
C ILE A 111 3.97 -5.54 -7.06
N SER A 112 4.09 -5.62 -8.38
CA SER A 112 4.60 -6.83 -9.02
C SER A 112 6.12 -6.76 -9.05
N VAL A 113 6.78 -7.68 -8.35
CA VAL A 113 8.24 -7.75 -8.31
C VAL A 113 8.67 -9.04 -9.00
N GLN A 114 9.26 -8.93 -10.18
CA GLN A 114 9.64 -10.09 -10.98
C GLN A 114 11.14 -10.18 -11.12
N ASN A 115 11.69 -11.33 -10.74
CA ASN A 115 13.12 -11.56 -10.75
C ASN A 115 13.87 -10.45 -10.00
N GLY A 116 13.29 -9.99 -8.89
CA GLY A 116 13.89 -8.96 -8.06
C GLY A 116 13.71 -7.53 -8.54
N LYS A 117 12.91 -7.32 -9.59
CA LYS A 117 12.67 -5.97 -10.14
C LYS A 117 11.19 -5.60 -10.00
N ALA A 118 10.92 -4.42 -9.46
CA ALA A 118 9.56 -3.89 -9.39
C ALA A 118 9.18 -3.41 -10.79
N VAL A 119 8.26 -4.15 -11.44
CA VAL A 119 7.91 -3.89 -12.83
C VAL A 119 6.62 -3.11 -13.00
N SER A 120 5.72 -3.17 -12.01
CA SER A 120 4.46 -2.43 -12.07
C SER A 120 3.82 -2.39 -10.70
N TYR A 121 2.79 -1.54 -10.56
CA TYR A 121 1.99 -1.48 -9.35
C TYR A 121 0.61 -0.96 -9.71
N ARG A 122 -0.39 -1.33 -8.89
CA ARG A 122 -1.77 -0.86 -9.03
C ARG A 122 -2.36 -0.67 -7.66
N SER A 123 -3.37 0.19 -7.58
CA SER A 123 -4.11 0.42 -6.33
C SER A 123 -5.52 -0.13 -6.46
N TRP A 124 -6.03 -0.70 -5.39
CA TRP A 124 -7.32 -1.37 -5.35
C TRP A 124 -8.08 -0.97 -4.10
N GLN A 125 -9.40 -0.92 -4.20
CA GLN A 125 -10.27 -0.69 -3.05
C GLN A 125 -11.27 -1.83 -2.94
N LEU A 126 -11.48 -2.32 -1.73
CA LEU A 126 -12.46 -3.37 -1.49
C LEU A 126 -13.85 -2.75 -1.58
N ASN A 127 -14.74 -3.37 -2.35
CA ASN A 127 -16.08 -2.83 -2.49
C ASN A 127 -16.88 -2.97 -1.19
N GLY A 128 -18.03 -2.28 -1.12
CA GLY A 128 -18.80 -2.16 0.12
C GLY A 128 -19.29 -3.48 0.69
N ASP A 129 -19.56 -4.49 -0.15
CA ASP A 129 -20.01 -5.79 0.32
C ASP A 129 -18.86 -6.79 0.51
N ARG A 130 -17.61 -6.35 0.35
CA ARG A 130 -16.39 -7.12 0.60
C ARG A 130 -16.23 -8.35 -0.30
N LYS A 131 -16.85 -8.33 -1.47
CA LYS A 131 -16.79 -9.48 -2.36
C LYS A 131 -15.69 -9.40 -3.40
N PHE A 132 -15.30 -8.19 -3.77
CA PHE A 132 -14.24 -8.02 -4.78
C PHE A 132 -13.59 -6.66 -4.65
N PHE A 133 -12.43 -6.53 -5.27
CA PHE A 133 -11.70 -5.28 -5.35
C PHE A 133 -12.05 -4.55 -6.64
N ILE A 134 -12.02 -3.23 -6.56
CA ILE A 134 -12.18 -2.34 -7.71
C ILE A 134 -10.88 -1.58 -7.87
N GLU A 135 -10.34 -1.56 -9.09
CA GLU A 135 -9.10 -0.84 -9.33
C GLU A 135 -9.30 0.65 -9.14
N GLU A 136 -8.36 1.28 -8.42
CA GLU A 136 -8.41 2.69 -8.10
C GLU A 136 -7.43 3.44 -8.97
N ASN A 137 -7.82 4.64 -9.41
CA ASN A 137 -6.97 5.49 -10.22
C ASN A 137 -5.81 6.04 -9.40
N ILE A 138 -4.61 5.98 -9.97
CA ILE A 138 -3.39 6.53 -9.36
C ILE A 138 -2.97 7.75 -10.15
N LYS A 139 -2.74 8.85 -9.44
CA LYS A 139 -2.18 10.08 -10.02
C LYS A 139 -0.82 10.32 -9.39
N ILE A 140 0.16 10.67 -10.22
CA ILE A 140 1.50 10.99 -9.72
C ILE A 140 1.59 12.51 -9.63
N ILE A 141 1.89 13.00 -8.43
CA ILE A 141 1.91 14.45 -8.17
C ILE A 141 3.30 14.87 -7.71
N LYS A 142 3.54 16.17 -7.77
CA LYS A 142 4.77 16.75 -7.27
C LYS A 142 4.67 16.90 -5.77
N GLU A 143 5.81 16.72 -5.10
CA GLU A 143 5.87 16.79 -3.65
C GLU A 143 5.39 18.13 -3.12
N GLU A 144 5.71 19.24 -3.80
CA GLU A 144 5.29 20.57 -3.38
C GLU A 144 3.78 20.73 -3.35
N SER A 145 3.05 19.98 -4.17
CA SER A 145 1.59 20.09 -4.22
C SER A 145 0.93 19.68 -2.91
N ILE A 146 1.61 18.87 -2.12
CA ILE A 146 1.08 18.39 -0.84
C ILE A 146 1.31 19.42 0.25
N ASN A 147 2.39 20.17 0.16
CA ASN A 147 2.79 21.14 1.18
C ASN A 147 2.10 22.50 1.00
N VAL A 148 1.50 22.75 -0.13
CA VAL A 148 0.77 23.99 -0.39
C VAL A 148 -0.61 23.86 0.22
N LYS A 149 -0.94 24.79 1.10
CA LYS A 149 -2.23 24.77 1.81
C LYS A 149 -3.14 25.86 1.30
#